data_d2c6f72d401e37ca9304abdaf27fb912
#
_entry.id   d2c6f72d401e37ca9304abdaf27fb912
#
_cell.length_a   1.000
_cell.length_b   1.000
_cell.length_c   1.000
_cell.angle_alpha   90.00
_cell.angle_beta   90.00
_cell.angle_gamma   90.00
#
_symmetry.space_group_name_H-M   'P 1'
#
loop_
_entity.id
_entity.type
_entity.pdbx_description
1 polymer ?
#
loop_
_entity_poly.entity_id
_entity_poly.type
_entity_poly.pdbx_seq_one_letter_code
_entity_poly.pdbx_strand_id
1 'polypeptide(L)'
;MTVAVNLSVPDLLDISLPARVAELLTGHNLTADALVLEITETTVMSDPIPAQETLHGLRELGVELAVDDYGTGHCSLAYRRRLPVQELKLDRSFVRHAATDAKDAAIVTSTVLLTRALGMRMVGEGVEDEDVATLLFHAGVDRVQGWHYARAMPAIDLLDWCTQRRAQLSGVG
;
A
#
# COMPACT_ATOMS: atom_id res chain seq x y z
N MET A 1 11.93 6.99 -6.55
CA MET A 1 11.56 6.57 -5.17
C MET A 1 10.12 6.98 -4.96
N THR A 2 9.31 6.10 -4.43
CA THR A 2 7.89 6.37 -4.12
C THR A 2 7.74 6.48 -2.61
N VAL A 3 6.91 7.41 -2.15
CA VAL A 3 6.60 7.59 -0.73
C VAL A 3 5.11 7.33 -0.51
N ALA A 4 4.79 6.54 0.51
CA ALA A 4 3.43 6.28 0.93
C ALA A 4 3.05 7.20 2.10
N VAL A 5 1.83 7.75 2.07
CA VAL A 5 1.30 8.67 3.08
C VAL A 5 -0.14 8.28 3.41
N ASN A 6 -0.42 8.11 4.70
CA ASN A 6 -1.76 7.82 5.18
C ASN A 6 -2.68 9.03 5.08
N LEU A 7 -3.91 8.81 4.60
CA LEU A 7 -4.99 9.78 4.63
C LEU A 7 -5.96 9.49 5.77
N SER A 8 -6.31 10.52 6.49
CA SER A 8 -7.34 10.45 7.52
C SER A 8 -8.75 10.66 6.93
N VAL A 9 -9.79 10.34 7.72
CA VAL A 9 -11.19 10.63 7.33
C VAL A 9 -11.40 12.10 6.98
N PRO A 10 -10.94 13.10 7.78
CA PRO A 10 -11.06 14.51 7.41
C PRO A 10 -10.41 14.86 6.08
N ASP A 11 -9.26 14.26 5.75
CA ASP A 11 -8.60 14.52 4.47
C ASP A 11 -9.43 14.02 3.29
N LEU A 12 -10.06 12.84 3.41
CA LEU A 12 -10.91 12.27 2.36
C LEU A 12 -12.20 13.07 2.15
N LEU A 13 -12.68 13.77 3.16
CA LEU A 13 -13.88 14.62 3.06
C LEU A 13 -13.58 16.02 2.53
N ASP A 14 -12.30 16.38 2.41
CA ASP A 14 -11.86 17.65 1.82
C ASP A 14 -11.77 17.55 0.29
N ILE A 15 -12.81 18.02 -0.39
CA ILE A 15 -12.85 18.04 -1.86
C ILE A 15 -11.75 18.90 -2.49
N SER A 16 -11.07 19.76 -1.71
CA SER A 16 -9.93 20.56 -2.18
C SER A 16 -8.61 19.80 -2.13
N LEU A 17 -8.57 18.62 -1.51
CA LEU A 17 -7.34 17.83 -1.35
C LEU A 17 -6.63 17.55 -2.68
N PRO A 18 -7.30 17.14 -3.77
CA PRO A 18 -6.62 16.91 -5.06
C PRO A 18 -5.88 18.16 -5.57
N ALA A 19 -6.49 19.35 -5.49
CA ALA A 19 -5.86 20.59 -5.91
C ALA A 19 -4.62 20.92 -5.04
N ARG A 20 -4.72 20.76 -3.73
CA ARG A 20 -3.59 20.95 -2.80
C ARG A 20 -2.44 20.00 -3.07
N VAL A 21 -2.75 18.72 -3.36
CA VAL A 21 -1.72 17.72 -3.72
C VAL A 21 -1.04 18.10 -5.04
N ALA A 22 -1.80 18.55 -6.04
CA ALA A 22 -1.25 19.01 -7.32
C ALA A 22 -0.31 20.21 -7.14
N GLU A 23 -0.68 21.19 -6.32
CA GLU A 23 0.16 22.35 -5.98
C GLU A 23 1.47 21.92 -5.29
N LEU A 24 1.39 21.01 -4.31
CA LEU A 24 2.58 20.51 -3.60
C LEU A 24 3.53 19.76 -4.54
N LEU A 25 3.00 18.84 -5.34
CA LEU A 25 3.82 18.10 -6.31
C LEU A 25 4.51 19.03 -7.30
N THR A 26 3.77 19.98 -7.86
CA THR A 26 4.31 20.97 -8.80
C THR A 26 5.34 21.87 -8.13
N GLY A 27 5.05 22.38 -6.94
CA GLY A 27 5.94 23.25 -6.18
C GLY A 27 7.29 22.60 -5.80
N HIS A 28 7.31 21.27 -5.72
CA HIS A 28 8.52 20.50 -5.42
C HIS A 28 9.12 19.77 -6.65
N ASN A 29 8.60 20.02 -7.85
CA ASN A 29 9.01 19.36 -9.09
C ASN A 29 8.93 17.82 -8.99
N LEU A 30 7.87 17.30 -8.34
CA LEU A 30 7.61 15.88 -8.20
C LEU A 30 6.52 15.44 -9.19
N THR A 31 6.66 14.24 -9.70
CA THR A 31 5.63 13.57 -10.50
C THR A 31 4.65 12.82 -9.60
N ALA A 32 3.40 12.66 -10.04
CA ALA A 32 2.34 12.07 -9.23
C ALA A 32 2.64 10.60 -8.83
N ASP A 33 3.38 9.86 -9.66
CA ASP A 33 3.82 8.49 -9.42
C ASP A 33 4.88 8.37 -8.29
N ALA A 34 5.41 9.49 -7.80
CA ALA A 34 6.24 9.52 -6.61
C ALA A 34 5.45 9.38 -5.29
N LEU A 35 4.11 9.49 -5.35
CA LEU A 35 3.22 9.49 -4.20
C LEU A 35 2.22 8.34 -4.27
N VAL A 36 2.13 7.57 -3.18
CA VAL A 36 1.02 6.64 -2.89
C VAL A 36 0.25 7.20 -1.70
N LEU A 37 -1.06 7.30 -1.81
CA LEU A 37 -1.91 7.69 -0.69
C LEU A 37 -2.63 6.46 -0.15
N GLU A 38 -2.47 6.19 1.14
CA GLU A 38 -2.99 5.02 1.82
C GLU A 38 -4.25 5.37 2.58
N ILE A 39 -5.29 4.58 2.41
CA ILE A 39 -6.59 4.75 3.07
C ILE A 39 -6.95 3.46 3.77
N THR A 40 -7.31 3.52 5.05
CA THR A 40 -7.79 2.34 5.74
C THR A 40 -9.20 1.97 5.27
N GLU A 41 -9.53 0.71 5.37
CA GLU A 41 -10.86 0.17 5.04
C GLU A 41 -11.99 0.93 5.75
N THR A 42 -11.79 1.25 7.03
CA THR A 42 -12.75 1.97 7.88
C THR A 42 -12.93 3.43 7.43
N THR A 43 -11.86 4.08 7.00
CA THR A 43 -11.86 5.48 6.55
C THR A 43 -12.78 5.69 5.36
N VAL A 44 -12.71 4.79 4.38
CA VAL A 44 -13.54 4.89 3.16
C VAL A 44 -15.03 4.63 3.43
N MET A 45 -15.34 3.84 4.48
CA MET A 45 -16.74 3.49 4.81
C MET A 45 -17.47 4.56 5.61
N SER A 46 -16.78 5.56 6.16
CA SER A 46 -17.38 6.57 7.04
C SER A 46 -18.32 7.52 6.32
N ASP A 47 -18.01 7.96 5.11
CA ASP A 47 -18.89 8.74 4.22
C ASP A 47 -18.54 8.47 2.75
N PRO A 48 -19.24 7.53 2.09
CA PRO A 48 -18.76 6.97 0.82
C PRO A 48 -18.85 7.92 -0.37
N ILE A 49 -19.72 8.92 -0.37
CA ILE A 49 -19.90 9.78 -1.56
C ILE A 49 -18.78 10.84 -1.68
N PRO A 50 -18.56 11.74 -0.69
CA PRO A 50 -17.48 12.72 -0.77
C PRO A 50 -16.11 12.06 -0.87
N ALA A 51 -15.89 10.96 -0.13
CA ALA A 51 -14.64 10.21 -0.20
C ALA A 51 -14.36 9.69 -1.62
N GLN A 52 -15.36 9.18 -2.33
CA GLN A 52 -15.19 8.74 -3.71
C GLN A 52 -14.81 9.88 -4.65
N GLU A 53 -15.42 11.05 -4.53
CA GLU A 53 -15.10 12.23 -5.36
C GLU A 53 -13.64 12.65 -5.16
N THR A 54 -13.20 12.74 -3.91
CA THR A 54 -11.79 13.08 -3.58
C THR A 54 -10.82 12.02 -4.12
N LEU A 55 -11.12 10.72 -3.95
CA LEU A 55 -10.28 9.64 -4.47
C LEU A 55 -10.20 9.65 -6.00
N HIS A 56 -11.30 9.92 -6.70
CA HIS A 56 -11.29 10.06 -8.15
C HIS A 56 -10.44 11.25 -8.60
N GLY A 57 -10.57 12.41 -7.94
CA GLY A 57 -9.74 13.58 -8.24
C GLY A 57 -8.24 13.32 -8.04
N LEU A 58 -7.87 12.63 -6.95
CA LEU A 58 -6.48 12.20 -6.71
C LEU A 58 -5.99 11.23 -7.80
N ARG A 59 -6.83 10.30 -8.22
CA ARG A 59 -6.50 9.34 -9.27
C ARG A 59 -6.31 10.02 -10.63
N GLU A 60 -7.12 11.01 -10.96
CA GLU A 60 -6.97 11.81 -12.20
C GLU A 60 -5.66 12.58 -12.25
N LEU A 61 -5.10 12.97 -11.11
CA LEU A 61 -3.75 13.55 -11.02
C LEU A 61 -2.64 12.53 -11.30
N GLY A 62 -2.95 11.23 -11.32
CA GLY A 62 -1.97 10.17 -11.49
C GLY A 62 -1.34 9.67 -10.19
N VAL A 63 -1.84 10.10 -9.02
CA VAL A 63 -1.41 9.58 -7.72
C VAL A 63 -1.90 8.13 -7.57
N GLU A 64 -1.05 7.26 -7.04
CA GLU A 64 -1.45 5.90 -6.69
C GLU A 64 -2.22 5.87 -5.37
N LEU A 65 -3.26 5.04 -5.32
CA LEU A 65 -4.09 4.85 -4.12
C LEU A 65 -3.97 3.40 -3.64
N ALA A 66 -3.79 3.22 -2.34
CA ALA A 66 -3.71 1.91 -1.69
C ALA A 66 -4.76 1.77 -0.59
N VAL A 67 -5.34 0.58 -0.46
CA VAL A 67 -6.15 0.23 0.72
C VAL A 67 -5.24 -0.42 1.75
N ASP A 68 -5.21 0.17 2.94
CA ASP A 68 -4.42 -0.30 4.08
C ASP A 68 -5.25 -1.15 5.06
N ASP A 69 -4.56 -1.93 5.90
CA ASP A 69 -5.14 -2.81 6.93
C ASP A 69 -6.19 -3.79 6.40
N TYR A 70 -6.01 -4.30 5.17
CA TYR A 70 -6.98 -5.20 4.55
C TYR A 70 -7.16 -6.49 5.37
N GLY A 71 -8.44 -6.81 5.64
CA GLY A 71 -8.86 -8.02 6.33
C GLY A 71 -9.22 -7.80 7.79
N THR A 72 -8.92 -6.63 8.37
CA THR A 72 -9.26 -6.31 9.77
C THR A 72 -10.65 -5.66 9.90
N GLY A 73 -11.22 -5.18 8.79
CA GLY A 73 -12.50 -4.46 8.73
C GLY A 73 -13.66 -5.26 8.14
N HIS A 74 -14.82 -4.61 8.04
CA HIS A 74 -16.06 -5.19 7.54
C HIS A 74 -16.46 -4.71 6.13
N CYS A 75 -15.51 -4.25 5.32
CA CYS A 75 -15.84 -3.72 4.01
C CYS A 75 -16.28 -4.82 3.04
N SER A 76 -17.44 -4.64 2.43
CA SER A 76 -17.98 -5.55 1.43
C SER A 76 -17.12 -5.51 0.15
N LEU A 77 -16.85 -6.68 -0.44
CA LEU A 77 -16.18 -6.82 -1.74
C LEU A 77 -16.87 -6.01 -2.86
N ALA A 78 -18.21 -5.82 -2.77
CA ALA A 78 -18.97 -5.05 -3.73
C ALA A 78 -18.60 -3.56 -3.70
N TYR A 79 -18.28 -3.01 -2.53
CA TYR A 79 -17.86 -1.62 -2.41
C TYR A 79 -16.44 -1.40 -2.93
N ARG A 80 -15.52 -2.32 -2.63
CA ARG A 80 -14.11 -2.26 -3.09
C ARG A 80 -13.98 -2.20 -4.61
N ARG A 81 -14.87 -2.89 -5.33
CA ARG A 81 -14.88 -2.87 -6.80
C ARG A 81 -15.11 -1.48 -7.40
N ARG A 82 -15.62 -0.54 -6.59
CA ARG A 82 -15.91 0.85 -7.01
C ARG A 82 -14.81 1.84 -6.65
N LEU A 83 -13.86 1.44 -5.79
CA LEU A 83 -12.77 2.31 -5.39
C LEU A 83 -11.71 2.39 -6.50
N PRO A 84 -11.21 3.59 -6.83
CA PRO A 84 -10.18 3.77 -7.85
C PRO A 84 -8.77 3.45 -7.32
N VAL A 85 -8.61 2.32 -6.62
CA VAL A 85 -7.37 1.92 -5.96
C VAL A 85 -6.57 0.93 -6.81
N GLN A 86 -5.24 0.99 -6.72
CA GLN A 86 -4.32 0.16 -7.49
C GLN A 86 -3.57 -0.85 -6.63
N GLU A 87 -3.61 -0.67 -5.31
CA GLU A 87 -2.84 -1.49 -4.39
C GLU A 87 -3.68 -1.87 -3.18
N LEU A 88 -3.46 -3.08 -2.67
CA LEU A 88 -4.09 -3.60 -1.48
C LEU A 88 -3.01 -4.11 -0.55
N LYS A 89 -2.97 -3.60 0.68
CA LYS A 89 -1.99 -3.95 1.70
C LYS A 89 -2.63 -4.91 2.69
N LEU A 90 -2.17 -6.16 2.68
CA LEU A 90 -2.66 -7.18 3.61
C LEU A 90 -2.04 -6.96 4.98
N ASP A 91 -2.91 -6.82 6.00
CA ASP A 91 -2.50 -6.53 7.37
C ASP A 91 -1.54 -7.59 7.92
N ARG A 92 -0.60 -7.13 8.73
CA ARG A 92 0.45 -7.93 9.37
C ARG A 92 -0.07 -9.12 10.16
N SER A 93 -1.28 -9.07 10.70
CA SER A 93 -1.86 -10.18 11.48
C SER A 93 -2.03 -11.46 10.66
N PHE A 94 -2.20 -11.34 9.34
CA PHE A 94 -2.29 -12.47 8.40
C PHE A 94 -0.95 -12.84 7.79
N VAL A 95 -0.02 -11.90 7.73
CA VAL A 95 1.30 -12.10 7.12
C VAL A 95 2.28 -12.76 8.09
N ARG A 96 2.30 -12.30 9.33
CA ARG A 96 3.31 -12.66 10.33
C ARG A 96 3.44 -14.16 10.60
N HIS A 97 2.36 -14.91 10.54
CA HIS A 97 2.34 -16.34 10.83
C HIS A 97 2.09 -17.20 9.59
N ALA A 98 2.07 -16.60 8.39
CA ALA A 98 1.75 -17.33 7.15
C ALA A 98 2.70 -18.51 6.87
N ALA A 99 3.97 -18.44 7.30
CA ALA A 99 4.91 -19.55 7.15
C ALA A 99 4.64 -20.75 8.07
N THR A 100 3.88 -20.55 9.17
CA THR A 100 3.64 -21.58 10.19
C THR A 100 2.16 -21.90 10.41
N ASP A 101 1.25 -21.05 9.95
CA ASP A 101 -0.20 -21.26 10.02
C ASP A 101 -0.82 -21.42 8.63
N ALA A 102 -1.41 -22.58 8.37
CA ALA A 102 -2.03 -22.89 7.09
C ALA A 102 -3.25 -21.99 6.77
N LYS A 103 -3.94 -21.43 7.79
CA LYS A 103 -5.07 -20.54 7.57
C LYS A 103 -4.57 -19.18 7.08
N ASP A 104 -3.51 -18.64 7.69
CA ASP A 104 -2.90 -17.40 7.27
C ASP A 104 -2.29 -17.53 5.87
N ALA A 105 -1.62 -18.64 5.57
CA ALA A 105 -1.15 -18.95 4.21
C ALA A 105 -2.29 -19.00 3.18
N ALA A 106 -3.45 -19.56 3.55
CA ALA A 106 -4.62 -19.60 2.68
C ALA A 106 -5.21 -18.21 2.45
N ILE A 107 -5.22 -17.32 3.48
CA ILE A 107 -5.64 -15.93 3.36
C ILE A 107 -4.73 -15.18 2.40
N VAL A 108 -3.39 -15.30 2.57
CA VAL A 108 -2.41 -14.71 1.64
C VAL A 108 -2.69 -15.14 0.20
N THR A 109 -2.79 -16.45 -0.04
CA THR A 109 -3.02 -16.98 -1.39
C THR A 109 -4.33 -16.51 -1.99
N SER A 110 -5.40 -16.51 -1.20
CA SER A 110 -6.73 -16.04 -1.64
C SER A 110 -6.72 -14.54 -1.98
N THR A 111 -5.98 -13.74 -1.20
CA THR A 111 -5.85 -12.30 -1.44
C THR A 111 -5.04 -12.02 -2.70
N VAL A 112 -3.97 -12.77 -2.99
CA VAL A 112 -3.22 -12.68 -4.25
C VAL A 112 -4.15 -12.95 -5.45
N LEU A 113 -4.96 -14.00 -5.38
CA LEU A 113 -5.91 -14.33 -6.47
C LEU A 113 -6.95 -13.22 -6.65
N LEU A 114 -7.46 -12.65 -5.55
CA LEU A 114 -8.42 -11.56 -5.57
C LEU A 114 -7.83 -10.29 -6.21
N THR A 115 -6.64 -9.86 -5.76
CA THR A 115 -6.00 -8.65 -6.28
C THR A 115 -5.69 -8.78 -7.78
N ARG A 116 -5.20 -9.94 -8.22
CA ARG A 116 -4.99 -10.22 -9.65
C ARG A 116 -6.27 -10.15 -10.46
N ALA A 117 -7.36 -10.74 -9.95
CA ALA A 117 -8.66 -10.71 -10.63
C ALA A 117 -9.24 -9.27 -10.74
N LEU A 118 -8.87 -8.38 -9.82
CA LEU A 118 -9.28 -6.97 -9.81
C LEU A 118 -8.27 -6.04 -10.53
N GLY A 119 -7.17 -6.56 -11.04
CA GLY A 119 -6.11 -5.76 -11.68
C GLY A 119 -5.33 -4.88 -10.69
N MET A 120 -5.28 -5.29 -9.41
CA MET A 120 -4.59 -4.57 -8.33
C MET A 120 -3.29 -5.29 -7.97
N ARG A 121 -2.35 -4.56 -7.37
CA ARG A 121 -1.16 -5.12 -6.74
C ARG A 121 -1.45 -5.48 -5.28
N MET A 122 -0.75 -6.49 -4.77
CA MET A 122 -0.79 -6.87 -3.37
C MET A 122 0.52 -6.51 -2.67
N VAL A 123 0.41 -5.91 -1.49
CA VAL A 123 1.53 -5.70 -0.55
C VAL A 123 1.32 -6.57 0.68
N GLY A 124 2.33 -7.33 1.07
CA GLY A 124 2.36 -8.03 2.36
C GLY A 124 3.05 -7.17 3.41
N GLU A 125 2.34 -6.88 4.51
CA GLU A 125 2.86 -6.04 5.58
C GLU A 125 3.42 -6.84 6.75
N GLY A 126 4.33 -6.20 7.49
CA GLY A 126 4.86 -6.76 8.75
C GLY A 126 5.72 -8.00 8.55
N VAL A 127 6.45 -8.10 7.45
CA VAL A 127 7.44 -9.16 7.22
C VAL A 127 8.60 -8.96 8.18
N GLU A 128 8.81 -9.93 9.08
CA GLU A 128 9.84 -9.86 10.12
C GLU A 128 10.98 -10.88 9.92
N ASP A 129 10.78 -11.93 9.12
CA ASP A 129 11.74 -12.99 8.89
C ASP A 129 11.77 -13.47 7.42
N GLU A 130 12.82 -14.26 7.09
CA GLU A 130 13.08 -14.79 5.76
C GLU A 130 12.06 -15.85 5.32
N ASP A 131 11.55 -16.65 6.25
CA ASP A 131 10.61 -17.74 5.92
C ASP A 131 9.29 -17.15 5.41
N VAL A 132 8.79 -16.11 6.08
CA VAL A 132 7.61 -15.35 5.65
C VAL A 132 7.89 -14.67 4.31
N ALA A 133 9.04 -13.98 4.15
CA ALA A 133 9.41 -13.34 2.89
C ALA A 133 9.42 -14.32 1.71
N THR A 134 10.00 -15.49 1.92
CA THR A 134 10.07 -16.58 0.94
C THR A 134 8.68 -17.11 0.57
N LEU A 135 7.81 -17.34 1.57
CA LEU A 135 6.43 -17.78 1.34
C LEU A 135 5.67 -16.74 0.50
N LEU A 136 5.73 -15.47 0.86
CA LEU A 136 5.05 -14.39 0.13
C LEU A 136 5.52 -14.29 -1.32
N PHE A 137 6.83 -14.44 -1.55
CA PHE A 137 7.40 -14.49 -2.90
C PHE A 137 6.84 -15.66 -3.71
N HIS A 138 6.80 -16.88 -3.16
CA HIS A 138 6.24 -18.04 -3.84
C HIS A 138 4.72 -17.98 -4.02
N ALA A 139 4.01 -17.32 -3.11
CA ALA A 139 2.57 -17.04 -3.27
C ALA A 139 2.30 -16.02 -4.39
N GLY A 140 3.32 -15.27 -4.81
CA GLY A 140 3.23 -14.28 -5.88
C GLY A 140 2.68 -12.94 -5.42
N VAL A 141 3.01 -12.54 -4.19
CA VAL A 141 2.79 -11.19 -3.66
C VAL A 141 3.69 -10.22 -4.41
N ASP A 142 3.16 -9.06 -4.83
CA ASP A 142 3.86 -8.12 -5.72
C ASP A 142 4.93 -7.31 -4.97
N ARG A 143 4.63 -6.91 -3.73
CA ARG A 143 5.51 -6.12 -2.86
C ARG A 143 5.41 -6.59 -1.42
N VAL A 144 6.46 -6.36 -0.66
CA VAL A 144 6.52 -6.68 0.77
C VAL A 144 7.17 -5.55 1.54
N GLN A 145 6.70 -5.34 2.78
CA GLN A 145 7.30 -4.39 3.71
C GLN A 145 7.35 -4.95 5.12
N GLY A 146 8.38 -4.55 5.88
CA GLY A 146 8.53 -4.97 7.28
C GLY A 146 9.95 -4.85 7.80
N TRP A 147 10.12 -5.21 9.05
CA TRP A 147 11.41 -5.09 9.76
C TRP A 147 12.49 -6.04 9.24
N HIS A 148 12.11 -7.06 8.53
CA HIS A 148 13.08 -7.90 7.79
C HIS A 148 13.91 -7.07 6.81
N TYR A 149 13.34 -6.04 6.19
CA TYR A 149 14.02 -5.18 5.22
C TYR A 149 14.65 -3.95 5.87
N ALA A 150 13.87 -3.20 6.65
CA ALA A 150 14.35 -2.03 7.40
C ALA A 150 13.38 -1.66 8.51
N ARG A 151 13.92 -1.10 9.59
CA ARG A 151 13.14 -0.41 10.62
C ARG A 151 12.98 1.06 10.24
N ALA A 152 12.02 1.75 10.86
CA ALA A 152 11.89 3.20 10.71
C ALA A 152 13.21 3.89 11.08
N MET A 153 13.60 4.85 10.25
CA MET A 153 14.85 5.60 10.40
C MET A 153 14.63 7.08 10.08
N PRO A 154 15.49 7.98 10.57
CA PRO A 154 15.47 9.38 10.18
C PRO A 154 15.63 9.56 8.66
N ALA A 155 14.99 10.60 8.10
CA ALA A 155 15.04 10.84 6.65
C ALA A 155 16.47 11.04 6.12
N ILE A 156 17.38 11.56 6.94
CA ILE A 156 18.79 11.74 6.55
C ILE A 156 19.48 10.39 6.32
N ASP A 157 19.14 9.38 7.10
CA ASP A 157 19.74 8.04 7.02
C ASP A 157 19.14 7.22 5.88
N LEU A 158 17.91 7.56 5.45
CA LEU A 158 17.19 6.85 4.40
C LEU A 158 17.91 6.90 3.04
N LEU A 159 18.49 8.02 2.69
CA LEU A 159 19.21 8.18 1.41
C LEU A 159 20.45 7.28 1.35
N ASP A 160 21.20 7.21 2.43
CA ASP A 160 22.39 6.36 2.55
C ASP A 160 21.99 4.89 2.51
N TRP A 161 20.91 4.52 3.25
CA TRP A 161 20.36 3.16 3.23
C TRP A 161 19.91 2.75 1.82
N CYS A 162 19.18 3.61 1.11
CA CYS A 162 18.73 3.33 -0.27
C CYS A 162 19.93 3.12 -1.22
N THR A 163 20.97 3.92 -1.07
CA THR A 163 22.17 3.83 -1.91
C THR A 163 22.91 2.51 -1.67
N GLN A 164 23.12 2.14 -0.41
CA GLN A 164 23.76 0.88 -0.03
C GLN A 164 22.93 -0.33 -0.50
N ARG A 165 21.61 -0.29 -0.33
CA ARG A 165 20.71 -1.37 -0.76
C ARG A 165 20.73 -1.58 -2.26
N ARG A 166 20.72 -0.50 -3.04
CA ARG A 166 20.87 -0.59 -4.51
C ARG A 166 22.17 -1.23 -4.93
N ALA A 167 23.27 -0.86 -4.29
CA ALA A 167 24.59 -1.44 -4.58
C ALA A 167 24.62 -2.95 -4.30
N GLN A 168 24.02 -3.40 -3.20
CA GLN A 168 23.88 -4.82 -2.86
C GLN A 168 23.09 -5.61 -3.91
N LEU A 169 21.95 -5.07 -4.37
CA LEU A 169 21.12 -5.71 -5.37
C LEU A 169 21.73 -5.74 -6.76
N SER A 170 22.60 -4.77 -7.08
CA SER A 170 23.31 -4.70 -8.37
C SER A 170 24.57 -5.57 -8.40
N GLY A 171 25.10 -5.99 -7.26
CA GLY A 171 26.31 -6.83 -7.14
C GLY A 171 26.03 -8.35 -7.13
N VAL A 172 24.78 -8.76 -7.22
CA VAL A 172 24.35 -10.17 -7.35
C VAL A 172 24.01 -10.42 -8.82
N GLY A 173 25.06 -10.58 -9.63
CA GLY A 173 25.01 -10.91 -11.06
C GLY A 173 26.13 -11.87 -11.40
#